data_9311612777b210f5468a01202c52a8d6
#
_entry.id   9311612777b210f5468a01202c52a8d6
#
_cell.length_a   1.000
_cell.length_b   1.000
_cell.length_c   1.000
_cell.angle_alpha   90.00
_cell.angle_beta   90.00
_cell.angle_gamma   90.00
#
_symmetry.space_group_name_H-M   'P 1'
#
loop_
_entity.id
_entity.type
_entity.pdbx_description
1 polymer ?
#
loop_
_entity_poly.entity_id
_entity_poly.type
_entity_poly.pdbx_seq_one_letter_code
_entity_poly.pdbx_strand_id
1 'polypeptide(L)'
;YYLKNWLTEKSDVYSFGIVLLEIITGQPVIEQSRDKSYIVEWAKSMLANGDIESIMDRNLHQDYDTSSSWKALELAMLCINPSSTQRPNMTRVAHELNECLEIYNLTKIRSQDQNSSKSLGHTVTFISDIPSAR
;
A
#
# COMPACT_ATOMS: atom_id res chain seq x y z
N TYR A 1 16.58 31.60 8.85
CA TYR A 1 17.30 30.54 8.13
C TYR A 1 16.84 29.14 8.51
N TYR A 2 16.78 28.82 9.80
CA TYR A 2 16.28 27.52 10.28
C TYR A 2 14.83 27.28 9.93
N LEU A 3 13.97 28.27 10.07
CA LEU A 3 12.56 28.20 9.69
C LEU A 3 12.37 27.92 8.20
N LYS A 4 13.19 28.55 7.35
CA LYS A 4 13.12 28.37 5.91
C LYS A 4 13.53 26.93 5.51
N ASN A 5 14.60 26.39 6.08
CA ASN A 5 15.05 25.02 5.82
C ASN A 5 14.03 23.99 6.30
N TRP A 6 13.45 24.22 7.48
CA TRP A 6 12.41 23.34 8.04
C TRP A 6 11.14 23.34 7.19
N LEU A 7 10.70 24.52 6.75
CA LEU A 7 9.54 24.63 5.85
C LEU A 7 9.78 23.94 4.50
N THR A 8 10.99 24.07 3.95
CA THR A 8 11.37 23.40 2.69
C THR A 8 11.34 21.87 2.85
N GLU A 9 11.89 21.33 3.93
CA GLU A 9 11.83 19.90 4.21
C GLU A 9 10.39 19.40 4.31
N LYS A 10 9.54 20.10 5.05
CA LYS A 10 8.12 19.73 5.19
C LYS A 10 7.32 19.89 3.90
N SER A 11 7.72 20.82 3.03
CA SER A 11 7.12 20.96 1.68
C SER A 11 7.51 19.78 0.79
N ASP A 12 8.74 19.30 0.88
CA ASP A 12 9.20 18.11 0.16
C ASP A 12 8.45 16.86 0.62
N VAL A 13 8.22 16.75 1.93
CA VAL A 13 7.40 15.64 2.49
C VAL A 13 5.98 15.68 1.92
N TYR A 14 5.36 16.84 1.84
CA TYR A 14 4.04 17.01 1.24
C TYR A 14 4.04 16.55 -0.23
N SER A 15 4.99 17.03 -1.02
CA SER A 15 5.13 16.67 -2.43
C SER A 15 5.34 15.15 -2.60
N PHE A 16 6.14 14.56 -1.74
CA PHE A 16 6.33 13.11 -1.71
C PHE A 16 5.02 12.36 -1.44
N GLY A 17 4.22 12.85 -0.48
CA GLY A 17 2.91 12.26 -0.17
C GLY A 17 1.97 12.27 -1.38
N ILE A 18 1.97 13.34 -2.16
CA ILE A 18 1.19 13.41 -3.41
C ILE A 18 1.68 12.37 -4.42
N VAL A 19 3.00 12.25 -4.63
CA VAL A 19 3.58 11.25 -5.53
C VAL A 19 3.23 9.83 -5.07
N LEU A 20 3.29 9.58 -3.77
CA LEU A 20 2.94 8.28 -3.20
C LEU A 20 1.48 7.93 -3.44
N LEU A 21 0.56 8.88 -3.30
CA LEU A 21 -0.85 8.68 -3.66
C LEU A 21 -1.01 8.33 -5.14
N GLU A 22 -0.33 9.06 -6.03
CA GLU A 22 -0.38 8.78 -7.48
C GLU A 22 0.09 7.35 -7.79
N ILE A 23 1.17 6.91 -7.16
CA ILE A 23 1.73 5.56 -7.35
C ILE A 23 0.76 4.49 -6.85
N ILE A 24 0.22 4.66 -5.65
CA ILE A 24 -0.66 3.67 -5.03
C ILE A 24 -1.99 3.55 -5.78
N THR A 25 -2.54 4.66 -6.21
CA THR A 25 -3.90 4.73 -6.77
C THR A 25 -3.95 4.67 -8.29
N GLY A 26 -2.83 4.96 -8.97
CA GLY A 26 -2.81 5.12 -10.43
C GLY A 26 -3.60 6.32 -10.92
N GLN A 27 -3.98 7.25 -10.03
CA GLN A 27 -4.79 8.41 -10.36
C GLN A 27 -3.92 9.65 -10.52
N PRO A 28 -4.26 10.54 -11.48
CA PRO A 28 -3.57 11.82 -11.60
C PRO A 28 -3.95 12.77 -10.45
N VAL A 29 -3.09 13.75 -10.20
CA VAL A 29 -3.32 14.76 -9.14
C VAL A 29 -4.63 15.51 -9.36
N ILE A 30 -4.91 15.87 -10.60
CA ILE A 30 -6.15 16.55 -10.99
C ILE A 30 -6.84 15.75 -12.10
N GLU A 31 -8.09 15.37 -11.87
CA GLU A 31 -8.94 14.68 -12.84
C GLU A 31 -10.34 15.25 -12.78
N GLN A 32 -10.73 15.99 -13.80
CA GLN A 32 -12.01 16.69 -13.86
C GLN A 32 -13.23 15.74 -13.91
N SER A 33 -13.03 14.53 -14.43
CA SER A 33 -14.11 13.54 -14.51
C SER A 33 -14.41 12.85 -13.18
N ARG A 34 -13.50 12.96 -12.19
CA ARG A 34 -13.74 12.43 -10.85
C ARG A 34 -14.76 13.29 -10.09
N ASP A 35 -15.49 12.66 -9.18
CA ASP A 35 -16.38 13.35 -8.24
C ASP A 35 -15.62 14.42 -7.43
N LYS A 36 -14.41 14.06 -6.95
CA LYS A 36 -13.46 15.00 -6.36
C LYS A 36 -12.27 15.15 -7.31
N SER A 37 -12.14 16.31 -7.94
CA SER A 37 -11.11 16.53 -8.96
C SER A 37 -9.68 16.48 -8.42
N TYR A 38 -9.46 16.96 -7.19
CA TYR A 38 -8.14 16.93 -6.55
C TYR A 38 -7.92 15.62 -5.82
N ILE A 39 -6.76 14.99 -6.06
CA ILE A 39 -6.46 13.63 -5.56
C ILE A 39 -6.57 13.51 -4.03
N VAL A 40 -6.18 14.56 -3.29
CA VAL A 40 -6.22 14.54 -1.81
C VAL A 40 -7.65 14.41 -1.31
N GLU A 41 -8.56 15.21 -1.84
CA GLU A 41 -9.97 15.17 -1.46
C GLU A 41 -10.63 13.86 -1.88
N TRP A 42 -10.27 13.36 -3.05
CA TRP A 42 -10.75 12.09 -3.54
C TRP A 42 -10.27 10.94 -2.63
N ALA A 43 -8.97 10.90 -2.30
CA ALA A 43 -8.41 9.87 -1.44
C ALA A 43 -9.03 9.88 -0.03
N LYS A 44 -9.23 11.06 0.55
CA LYS A 44 -9.91 11.21 1.84
C LYS A 44 -11.32 10.61 1.81
N SER A 45 -12.06 10.91 0.75
CA SER A 45 -13.42 10.39 0.56
C SER A 45 -13.44 8.85 0.46
N MET A 46 -12.52 8.29 -0.31
CA MET A 46 -12.41 6.84 -0.50
C MET A 46 -11.99 6.13 0.79
N LEU A 47 -11.05 6.68 1.53
CA LEU A 47 -10.61 6.12 2.82
C LEU A 47 -11.72 6.17 3.88
N ALA A 48 -12.54 7.21 3.87
CA ALA A 48 -13.69 7.33 4.78
C ALA A 48 -14.70 6.20 4.55
N ASN A 49 -14.84 5.72 3.31
CA ASN A 49 -15.71 4.59 2.96
C ASN A 49 -15.09 3.22 3.33
N GLY A 50 -13.81 3.17 3.66
CA GLY A 50 -13.12 1.95 4.07
C GLY A 50 -12.90 0.92 2.96
N ASP A 51 -13.08 1.31 1.70
CA ASP A 51 -12.95 0.45 0.54
C ASP A 51 -11.57 0.61 -0.11
N ILE A 52 -10.63 -0.21 0.32
CA ILE A 52 -9.27 -0.16 -0.20
C ILE A 52 -9.17 -0.67 -1.64
N GLU A 53 -10.00 -1.64 -2.02
CA GLU A 53 -9.96 -2.20 -3.38
C GLU A 53 -10.28 -1.14 -4.44
N SER A 54 -11.23 -0.26 -4.14
CA SER A 54 -11.62 0.82 -5.04
C SER A 54 -10.57 1.92 -5.17
N ILE A 55 -9.70 2.10 -4.16
CA ILE A 55 -8.67 3.14 -4.17
C ILE A 55 -7.36 2.68 -4.84
N MET A 56 -7.06 1.37 -4.78
CA MET A 56 -5.83 0.82 -5.35
C MET A 56 -5.81 0.88 -6.87
N ASP A 57 -4.60 1.04 -7.44
CA ASP A 57 -4.41 1.02 -8.89
C ASP A 57 -4.88 -0.31 -9.48
N ARG A 58 -5.77 -0.25 -10.45
CA ARG A 58 -6.31 -1.41 -11.17
C ARG A 58 -5.22 -2.21 -11.90
N ASN A 59 -4.14 -1.55 -12.30
CA ASN A 59 -3.01 -2.19 -12.97
C ASN A 59 -2.25 -3.16 -12.06
N LEU A 60 -2.46 -3.11 -10.76
CA LEU A 60 -1.89 -4.09 -9.83
C LEU A 60 -2.59 -5.46 -9.89
N HIS A 61 -3.75 -5.56 -10.52
CA HIS A 61 -4.52 -6.80 -10.68
C HIS A 61 -4.71 -7.57 -9.35
N GLN A 62 -4.95 -6.82 -8.26
CA GLN A 62 -5.05 -7.34 -6.90
C GLN A 62 -3.75 -7.99 -6.35
N ASP A 63 -2.62 -7.81 -7.03
CA ASP A 63 -1.31 -8.23 -6.52
C ASP A 63 -0.79 -7.21 -5.50
N TYR A 64 -1.47 -7.13 -4.37
CA TYR A 64 -1.07 -6.30 -3.24
C TYR A 64 -1.58 -6.93 -1.94
N ASP A 65 -0.94 -6.57 -0.84
CA ASP A 65 -1.35 -6.96 0.50
C ASP A 65 -2.18 -5.83 1.12
N THR A 66 -3.36 -6.16 1.66
CA THR A 66 -4.28 -5.17 2.24
C THR A 66 -3.65 -4.41 3.41
N SER A 67 -2.95 -5.10 4.30
CA SER A 67 -2.35 -4.47 5.48
C SER A 67 -1.25 -3.49 5.12
N SER A 68 -0.33 -3.89 4.23
CA SER A 68 0.75 -3.02 3.77
C SER A 68 0.21 -1.84 2.96
N SER A 69 -0.83 -2.07 2.17
CA SER A 69 -1.49 -1.02 1.37
C SER A 69 -2.15 0.04 2.25
N TRP A 70 -2.88 -0.38 3.30
CA TRP A 70 -3.45 0.55 4.28
C TRP A 70 -2.37 1.38 4.96
N LYS A 71 -1.29 0.74 5.38
CA LYS A 71 -0.16 1.44 6.02
C LYS A 71 0.47 2.46 5.09
N ALA A 72 0.67 2.12 3.82
CA ALA A 72 1.22 3.04 2.82
C ALA A 72 0.29 4.22 2.55
N LEU A 73 -1.03 3.98 2.47
CA LEU A 73 -2.03 5.04 2.31
C LEU A 73 -2.08 5.97 3.51
N GLU A 74 -2.06 5.44 4.72
CA GLU A 74 -2.00 6.23 5.95
C GLU A 74 -0.74 7.10 6.00
N LEU A 75 0.39 6.55 5.60
CA LEU A 75 1.64 7.30 5.51
C LEU A 75 1.54 8.44 4.50
N ALA A 76 0.98 8.18 3.32
CA ALA A 76 0.75 9.23 2.31
C ALA A 76 -0.12 10.36 2.88
N MET A 77 -1.21 10.00 3.56
CA MET A 77 -2.11 10.98 4.19
C MET A 77 -1.41 11.78 5.29
N LEU A 78 -0.51 11.15 6.03
CA LEU A 78 0.30 11.83 7.05
C LEU A 78 1.24 12.87 6.40
N CYS A 79 1.86 12.50 5.30
CA CYS A 79 2.77 13.39 4.54
C CYS A 79 2.04 14.63 3.99
N ILE A 80 0.79 14.50 3.59
CA ILE A 80 -0.01 15.59 3.03
C ILE A 80 -0.86 16.34 4.06
N ASN A 81 -0.61 16.13 5.35
CA ASN A 81 -1.30 16.86 6.40
C ASN A 81 -1.21 18.37 6.13
N PRO A 82 -2.33 19.12 6.19
CA PRO A 82 -2.32 20.57 6.00
C PRO A 82 -1.37 21.31 6.95
N SER A 83 -1.25 20.81 8.19
CA SER A 83 -0.28 21.34 9.15
C SER A 83 1.10 20.75 8.92
N SER A 84 2.05 21.56 8.53
CA SER A 84 3.42 21.13 8.28
C SER A 84 4.09 20.51 9.51
N THR A 85 3.74 20.96 10.72
CA THR A 85 4.27 20.42 11.97
C THR A 85 3.84 18.95 12.22
N GLN A 86 2.70 18.56 11.68
CA GLN A 86 2.17 17.21 11.81
C GLN A 86 2.75 16.23 10.79
N ARG A 87 3.43 16.72 9.77
CA ARG A 87 4.05 15.87 8.76
C ARG A 87 5.28 15.17 9.33
N PRO A 88 5.51 13.89 8.99
CA PRO A 88 6.75 13.21 9.37
C PRO A 88 7.97 13.80 8.66
N ASN A 89 9.17 13.52 9.14
CA ASN A 89 10.38 13.77 8.38
C ASN A 89 10.65 12.62 7.38
N MET A 90 11.56 12.83 6.43
CA MET A 90 11.85 11.82 5.40
C MET A 90 12.48 10.55 5.95
N THR A 91 13.24 10.63 7.05
CA THR A 91 13.80 9.47 7.72
C THR A 91 12.70 8.53 8.23
N ARG A 92 11.68 9.08 8.86
CA ARG A 92 10.50 8.33 9.30
C ARG A 92 9.72 7.76 8.11
N VAL A 93 9.55 8.56 7.05
CA VAL A 93 8.87 8.11 5.83
C VAL A 93 9.57 6.89 5.24
N ALA A 94 10.89 6.94 5.09
CA ALA A 94 11.68 5.83 4.58
C ALA A 94 11.54 4.58 5.47
N HIS A 95 11.59 4.75 6.78
CA HIS A 95 11.44 3.67 7.75
C HIS A 95 10.06 2.99 7.61
N GLU A 96 8.99 3.76 7.55
CA GLU A 96 7.64 3.23 7.45
C GLU A 96 7.37 2.56 6.09
N LEU A 97 7.96 3.06 5.01
CA LEU A 97 7.89 2.39 3.71
C LEU A 97 8.62 1.04 3.73
N ASN A 98 9.78 0.95 4.39
CA ASN A 98 10.46 -0.32 4.58
C ASN A 98 9.62 -1.31 5.38
N GLU A 99 8.91 -0.86 6.41
CA GLU A 99 7.97 -1.69 7.15
C GLU A 99 6.81 -2.21 6.27
N CYS A 100 6.29 -1.36 5.39
CA CYS A 100 5.26 -1.79 4.42
C CYS A 100 5.80 -2.91 3.52
N LEU A 101 7.02 -2.78 3.04
CA LEU A 101 7.67 -3.78 2.20
C LEU A 101 7.88 -5.10 2.96
N GLU A 102 8.30 -5.04 4.20
CA GLU A 102 8.47 -6.23 5.05
C GLU A 102 7.14 -6.96 5.26
N ILE A 103 6.07 -6.24 5.57
CA ILE A 103 4.72 -6.81 5.72
C ILE A 103 4.28 -7.51 4.43
N TYR A 104 4.45 -6.86 3.29
CA TYR A 104 4.12 -7.43 1.99
C TYR A 104 4.90 -8.72 1.72
N ASN A 105 6.20 -8.71 1.95
CA ASN A 105 7.07 -9.87 1.72
C ASN A 105 6.70 -11.05 2.63
N LEU A 106 6.41 -10.81 3.90
CA LEU A 106 5.97 -11.85 4.84
C LEU A 106 4.64 -12.47 4.42
N THR A 107 3.69 -11.67 3.99
CA THR A 107 2.40 -12.15 3.50
C THR A 107 2.58 -13.01 2.25
N LYS A 108 3.44 -12.60 1.33
CA LYS A 108 3.73 -13.33 0.10
C LYS A 108 4.38 -14.69 0.39
N ILE A 109 5.31 -14.77 1.32
CA ILE A 109 5.95 -16.02 1.76
C ILE A 109 4.91 -16.97 2.35
N ARG A 110 4.04 -16.50 3.24
CA ARG A 110 2.96 -17.30 3.85
C ARG A 110 2.02 -17.90 2.80
N SER A 111 1.68 -17.12 1.79
CA SER A 111 0.81 -17.58 0.70
C SER A 111 1.47 -18.69 -0.12
N GLN A 112 2.77 -18.61 -0.35
CA GLN A 112 3.53 -19.64 -1.06
C GLN A 112 3.63 -20.92 -0.24
N ASP A 113 3.88 -20.83 1.06
CA ASP A 113 3.94 -21.97 1.96
C ASP A 113 2.60 -22.71 2.04
N GLN A 114 1.49 -21.99 2.12
CA GLN A 114 0.15 -22.59 2.11
C GLN A 114 -0.14 -23.33 0.80
N ASN A 115 0.25 -22.77 -0.33
CA ASN A 115 0.09 -23.42 -1.62
C ASN A 115 0.96 -24.67 -1.75
N SER A 116 2.18 -24.62 -1.26
CA SER A 116 3.09 -25.78 -1.22
C SER A 116 2.53 -26.91 -0.32
N SER A 117 2.00 -26.56 0.84
CA SER A 117 1.37 -27.52 1.75
C SER A 117 0.13 -28.18 1.15
N LYS A 118 -0.71 -27.40 0.45
CA LYS A 118 -1.87 -27.94 -0.29
C LYS A 118 -1.45 -28.87 -1.41
N SER A 119 -0.41 -28.51 -2.16
CA SER A 119 0.14 -29.34 -3.22
C SER A 119 0.70 -30.67 -2.68
N LEU A 120 1.46 -30.63 -1.58
CA LEU A 120 1.97 -31.82 -0.90
C LEU A 120 0.85 -32.69 -0.34
N GLY A 121 -0.17 -32.11 0.27
CA GLY A 121 -1.35 -32.81 0.76
C GLY A 121 -2.09 -33.52 -0.37
N HIS A 122 -2.24 -32.88 -1.51
CA HIS A 122 -2.87 -33.47 -2.69
C HIS A 122 -2.05 -34.63 -3.26
N THR A 123 -0.72 -34.51 -3.27
CA THR A 123 0.20 -35.57 -3.71
C THR A 123 0.12 -36.79 -2.79
N VAL A 124 0.08 -36.57 -1.47
CA VAL A 124 -0.05 -37.63 -0.47
C VAL A 124 -1.39 -38.37 -0.61
N THR A 125 -2.49 -37.66 -0.84
CA THR A 125 -3.79 -38.25 -1.10
C THR A 125 -3.76 -39.12 -2.34
N PHE A 126 -3.11 -38.66 -3.42
CA PHE A 126 -2.97 -39.42 -4.65
C PHE A 126 -2.18 -40.72 -4.44
N ILE A 127 -1.10 -40.70 -3.63
CA ILE A 127 -0.29 -41.90 -3.30
C ILE A 127 -1.09 -42.90 -2.46
N SER A 128 -1.95 -42.43 -1.57
CA SER A 128 -2.79 -43.30 -0.73
C SER A 128 -3.87 -44.02 -1.53
N ASP A 129 -4.25 -43.49 -2.68
CA ASP A 129 -5.27 -44.09 -3.57
C ASP A 129 -4.70 -45.10 -4.56
N ILE A 130 -3.36 -45.31 -4.60
CA ILE A 130 -2.74 -46.33 -5.43
C ILE A 130 -2.97 -47.69 -4.76
N PRO A 131 -3.72 -48.59 -5.39
CA PRO A 131 -3.95 -49.90 -4.81
C PRO A 131 -2.60 -50.66 -4.69
N SER A 132 -2.38 -51.15 -3.51
CA SER A 132 -1.21 -51.96 -3.23
C SER A 132 -1.18 -53.17 -4.17
N ALA A 133 -0.17 -53.25 -5.03
CA ALA A 133 0.03 -54.38 -5.92
C ALA A 133 0.46 -55.62 -5.10
N ARG A 134 -0.49 -56.48 -4.87
CA ARG A 134 -0.24 -57.86 -4.38
C ARG A 134 -0.87 -58.85 -5.31
#